data_d5c51d1a1bbbc217657895c5741e7bbf
#
_entry.id   d5c51d1a1bbbc217657895c5741e7bbf
#
_cell.length_a   1.000
_cell.length_b   1.000
_cell.length_c   1.000
_cell.angle_alpha   90.00
_cell.angle_beta   90.00
_cell.angle_gamma   90.00
#
_symmetry.space_group_name_H-M   'P 1'
#
loop_
_entity.id
_entity.type
_entity.pdbx_description
1 polymer ?
#
loop_
_entity_poly.entity_id
_entity_poly.type
_entity_poly.pdbx_seq_one_letter_code
_entity_poly.pdbx_strand_id
1 'polypeptide(L)'
;MAGDRPRLVTDTGFTYDLDGAEGFEQTVGRVLRQTFLLDCVTRTEGYYQVDLHERRRVESRLDVDFAALYDRPLADRLETYLGVSFETVADAIPDWPLTVDVDPTVESLDAIPFVANDLAVVRTTPDPDPRPVKQTPEVITDFLGAETDEPVTTEFVTPDPVSFDTIGHAWVGDSPPIDANKLTVESLRRSLDVDPDESPIRIHVVCNDTAMRDEQVVSEYYQLNDRHQFDISMHTELSVAEFRELLAESADFLHYIGHVDDDGIVCPDGHLDTTTLADVNVKAFLLNACNSHEQGMGLVEAGSLGGIITLFDIADSIATRAGLHFARLLAAGHTLRTSVHVLRNHVLAGARWMTVGNGGLSLCHSRSGNPLYLRLLDTDDETAHTEIQTFVTPSHGLGSVLNFHIDSDTRYLVSGELDTFDLSPSELDDVLDGDTIPVDYENDRYWSDEISAADLL
;
A
#
# COMPACT_ATOMS: atom_id res chain seq x y z
N MET A 1 3.21 -42.38 -7.84
CA MET A 1 2.34 -41.31 -8.36
C MET A 1 3.19 -40.09 -8.45
N ALA A 2 3.51 -39.61 -9.64
CA ALA A 2 4.18 -38.32 -9.80
C ALA A 2 3.14 -37.26 -9.47
N GLY A 3 3.31 -36.57 -8.31
CA GLY A 3 2.45 -35.43 -7.98
C GLY A 3 2.56 -34.41 -9.09
N ASP A 4 1.45 -33.82 -9.47
CA ASP A 4 1.46 -32.69 -10.40
C ASP A 4 2.34 -31.58 -9.81
N ARG A 5 3.41 -31.25 -10.52
CA ARG A 5 4.29 -30.13 -10.15
C ARG A 5 3.53 -28.85 -10.47
N PRO A 6 3.51 -27.87 -9.57
CA PRO A 6 2.91 -26.59 -9.88
C PRO A 6 3.61 -25.97 -11.09
N ARG A 7 2.82 -25.36 -11.96
CA ARG A 7 3.30 -24.73 -13.18
C ARG A 7 2.74 -23.33 -13.30
N LEU A 8 3.61 -22.39 -13.58
CA LEU A 8 3.20 -21.04 -13.95
C LEU A 8 2.99 -20.99 -15.47
N VAL A 9 1.77 -20.68 -15.90
CA VAL A 9 1.43 -20.48 -17.31
C VAL A 9 1.12 -19.00 -17.49
N THR A 10 1.86 -18.32 -18.34
CA THR A 10 1.62 -16.92 -18.68
C THR A 10 0.60 -16.78 -19.80
N ASP A 11 0.00 -15.63 -19.97
CA ASP A 11 -0.93 -15.30 -21.07
C ASP A 11 -0.26 -15.43 -22.45
N THR A 12 1.06 -15.44 -22.48
CA THR A 12 1.87 -15.64 -23.69
C THR A 12 2.10 -17.11 -24.03
N GLY A 13 1.60 -18.03 -23.21
CA GLY A 13 1.76 -19.47 -23.39
C GLY A 13 3.09 -20.04 -22.89
N PHE A 14 3.93 -19.23 -22.24
CA PHE A 14 5.10 -19.78 -21.56
C PHE A 14 4.70 -20.57 -20.34
N THR A 15 5.33 -21.72 -20.17
CA THR A 15 5.10 -22.61 -19.01
C THR A 15 6.41 -22.78 -18.25
N TYR A 16 6.36 -22.57 -16.95
CA TYR A 16 7.49 -22.74 -16.04
C TYR A 16 7.19 -23.84 -15.04
N ASP A 17 8.10 -24.80 -14.92
CA ASP A 17 8.00 -25.84 -13.90
C ASP A 17 8.59 -25.32 -12.58
N LEU A 18 7.81 -25.37 -11.51
CA LEU A 18 8.20 -24.91 -10.18
C LEU A 18 8.67 -26.11 -9.36
N ASP A 19 9.98 -26.26 -9.22
CA ASP A 19 10.62 -27.36 -8.49
C ASP A 19 10.98 -26.91 -7.06
N GLY A 20 10.01 -26.96 -6.15
CA GLY A 20 10.20 -26.55 -4.76
C GLY A 20 10.29 -25.02 -4.56
N ALA A 21 10.55 -24.59 -3.32
CA ALA A 21 10.57 -23.17 -2.96
C ALA A 21 11.65 -22.40 -3.74
N GLU A 22 12.86 -22.94 -3.83
CA GLU A 22 13.97 -22.28 -4.54
C GLU A 22 13.67 -22.17 -6.05
N GLY A 23 13.12 -23.21 -6.66
CA GLY A 23 12.72 -23.16 -8.06
C GLY A 23 11.57 -22.18 -8.32
N PHE A 24 10.64 -22.08 -7.38
CA PHE A 24 9.56 -21.10 -7.42
C PHE A 24 10.12 -19.67 -7.36
N GLU A 25 10.93 -19.36 -6.35
CA GLU A 25 11.53 -18.02 -6.18
C GLU A 25 12.35 -17.60 -7.40
N GLN A 26 13.22 -18.49 -7.89
CA GLN A 26 14.05 -18.20 -9.07
C GLN A 26 13.18 -17.98 -10.31
N THR A 27 12.17 -18.79 -10.54
CA THR A 27 11.31 -18.70 -11.72
C THR A 27 10.44 -17.47 -11.65
N VAL A 28 9.76 -17.24 -10.54
CA VAL A 28 8.88 -16.10 -10.36
C VAL A 28 9.70 -14.81 -10.33
N GLY A 29 10.79 -14.75 -9.58
CA GLY A 29 11.70 -13.62 -9.57
C GLY A 29 12.22 -13.27 -10.97
N ARG A 30 12.59 -14.29 -11.76
CA ARG A 30 13.05 -14.10 -13.13
C ARG A 30 11.94 -13.57 -14.06
N VAL A 31 10.76 -14.18 -14.03
CA VAL A 31 9.63 -13.78 -14.87
C VAL A 31 9.18 -12.37 -14.51
N LEU A 32 8.98 -12.10 -13.23
CA LEU A 32 8.43 -10.83 -12.77
C LEU A 32 9.42 -9.69 -12.94
N ARG A 33 10.63 -9.83 -12.42
CA ARG A 33 11.62 -8.76 -12.45
C ARG A 33 12.10 -8.42 -13.85
N GLN A 34 12.34 -9.41 -14.69
CA GLN A 34 12.86 -9.16 -16.03
C GLN A 34 11.80 -8.68 -17.00
N THR A 35 10.65 -9.35 -17.04
CA THR A 35 9.66 -9.10 -18.09
C THR A 35 8.86 -7.83 -17.87
N PHE A 36 8.31 -7.64 -16.68
CA PHE A 36 7.41 -6.51 -16.45
C PHE A 36 8.14 -5.19 -16.40
N LEU A 37 9.31 -5.18 -15.78
CA LEU A 37 10.11 -3.98 -15.70
C LEU A 37 10.58 -3.49 -17.06
N LEU A 38 11.15 -4.39 -17.87
CA LEU A 38 11.61 -4.04 -19.20
C LEU A 38 10.44 -3.70 -20.13
N ASP A 39 9.25 -4.30 -19.92
CA ASP A 39 8.06 -3.89 -20.66
C ASP A 39 7.58 -2.51 -20.25
N CYS A 40 7.63 -2.15 -18.97
CA CYS A 40 7.35 -0.80 -18.50
C CYS A 40 8.30 0.21 -19.12
N VAL A 41 9.62 -0.02 -19.09
CA VAL A 41 10.61 0.86 -19.73
C VAL A 41 10.35 0.99 -21.24
N THR A 42 10.01 -0.12 -21.91
CA THR A 42 9.68 -0.11 -23.34
C THR A 42 8.45 0.75 -23.63
N ARG A 43 7.40 0.67 -22.79
CA ARG A 43 6.16 1.44 -22.98
C ARG A 43 6.30 2.91 -22.63
N THR A 44 7.08 3.24 -21.61
CA THR A 44 7.26 4.62 -21.15
C THR A 44 7.79 5.51 -22.26
N GLU A 45 8.58 4.96 -23.16
CA GLU A 45 9.15 5.69 -24.28
C GLU A 45 8.13 6.24 -25.29
N GLY A 46 7.03 5.53 -25.52
CA GLY A 46 6.02 5.98 -26.50
C GLY A 46 5.17 7.15 -26.03
N TYR A 47 5.13 7.41 -24.74
CA TYR A 47 4.28 8.44 -24.13
C TYR A 47 5.04 9.68 -23.66
N TYR A 48 6.29 9.55 -23.27
CA TYR A 48 7.08 10.63 -22.69
C TYR A 48 8.44 10.72 -23.39
N GLN A 49 8.88 11.92 -23.63
CA GLN A 49 10.23 12.19 -24.09
C GLN A 49 11.21 11.94 -22.91
N VAL A 50 11.41 10.68 -22.56
CA VAL A 50 12.50 10.29 -21.65
C VAL A 50 13.79 10.74 -22.28
N ASP A 51 14.68 11.36 -21.52
CA ASP A 51 15.96 11.82 -22.05
C ASP A 51 16.66 10.68 -22.80
N LEU A 52 16.97 10.95 -24.06
CA LEU A 52 17.60 10.00 -24.96
C LEU A 52 18.94 9.46 -24.41
N HIS A 53 19.58 10.20 -23.50
CA HIS A 53 20.81 9.78 -22.84
C HIS A 53 20.59 8.69 -21.78
N GLU A 54 19.59 8.84 -20.95
CA GLU A 54 19.26 7.87 -19.89
C GLU A 54 18.80 6.56 -20.52
N ARG A 55 17.94 6.64 -21.51
CA ARG A 55 17.53 5.49 -22.30
C ARG A 55 18.70 4.74 -22.91
N ARG A 56 19.62 5.44 -23.60
CA ARG A 56 20.81 4.83 -24.20
C ARG A 56 21.72 4.19 -23.16
N ARG A 57 21.75 4.74 -21.94
CA ARG A 57 22.51 4.17 -20.84
C ARG A 57 21.90 2.84 -20.39
N VAL A 58 20.57 2.78 -20.24
CA VAL A 58 19.84 1.55 -19.89
C VAL A 58 19.95 0.52 -21.05
N GLU A 59 19.69 0.93 -22.29
CA GLU A 59 19.85 0.07 -23.48
C GLU A 59 21.26 -0.52 -23.58
N SER A 60 22.28 0.31 -23.37
CA SER A 60 23.68 -0.13 -23.41
C SER A 60 24.04 -1.10 -22.29
N ARG A 61 23.44 -0.95 -21.11
CA ARG A 61 23.65 -1.87 -19.98
C ARG A 61 22.93 -3.19 -20.16
N LEU A 62 21.73 -3.15 -20.70
CA LEU A 62 20.87 -4.33 -20.85
C LEU A 62 21.09 -5.06 -22.18
N ASP A 63 21.79 -4.44 -23.13
CA ASP A 63 21.94 -4.90 -24.53
C ASP A 63 20.57 -5.15 -25.20
N VAL A 64 19.62 -4.25 -24.96
CA VAL A 64 18.24 -4.30 -25.47
C VAL A 64 17.92 -3.02 -26.21
N ASP A 65 17.42 -3.13 -27.44
CA ASP A 65 16.89 -1.99 -28.22
C ASP A 65 15.37 -1.86 -27.95
N PHE A 66 14.99 -0.99 -27.04
CA PHE A 66 13.59 -0.77 -26.68
C PHE A 66 12.77 -0.17 -27.83
N ALA A 67 13.37 0.65 -28.71
CA ALA A 67 12.68 1.18 -29.89
C ALA A 67 12.26 0.08 -30.84
N ALA A 68 13.13 -0.90 -31.04
CA ALA A 68 12.83 -2.05 -31.89
C ALA A 68 11.77 -2.99 -31.29
N LEU A 69 11.56 -2.92 -29.97
CA LEU A 69 10.59 -3.76 -29.26
C LEU A 69 9.22 -3.10 -29.14
N TYR A 70 9.12 -1.78 -29.19
CA TYR A 70 7.91 -1.03 -28.89
C TYR A 70 6.66 -1.52 -29.66
N ASP A 71 6.79 -1.72 -30.97
CA ASP A 71 5.69 -2.16 -31.86
C ASP A 71 5.56 -3.69 -31.96
N ARG A 72 6.37 -4.45 -31.23
CA ARG A 72 6.30 -5.91 -31.29
C ARG A 72 5.19 -6.47 -30.41
N PRO A 73 4.63 -7.64 -30.79
CA PRO A 73 3.73 -8.38 -29.92
C PRO A 73 4.37 -8.64 -28.54
N LEU A 74 3.57 -8.67 -27.50
CA LEU A 74 4.03 -8.92 -26.11
C LEU A 74 4.89 -10.18 -26.01
N ALA A 75 4.50 -11.26 -26.68
CA ALA A 75 5.24 -12.53 -26.68
C ALA A 75 6.70 -12.36 -27.16
N ASP A 76 6.90 -11.61 -28.24
CA ASP A 76 8.24 -11.38 -28.81
C ASP A 76 9.09 -10.49 -27.88
N ARG A 77 8.44 -9.52 -27.21
CA ARG A 77 9.11 -8.67 -26.23
C ARG A 77 9.55 -9.49 -25.01
N LEU A 78 8.66 -10.33 -24.48
CA LEU A 78 8.94 -11.21 -23.34
C LEU A 78 10.10 -12.15 -23.61
N GLU A 79 10.18 -12.73 -24.82
CA GLU A 79 11.31 -13.58 -25.21
C GLU A 79 12.65 -12.83 -25.11
N THR A 80 12.67 -11.58 -25.56
CA THR A 80 13.87 -10.72 -25.47
C THR A 80 14.20 -10.42 -24.00
N TYR A 81 13.23 -10.01 -23.20
CA TYR A 81 13.45 -9.65 -21.79
C TYR A 81 13.95 -10.83 -20.94
N LEU A 82 13.42 -12.03 -21.18
CA LEU A 82 13.89 -13.25 -20.52
C LEU A 82 15.33 -13.62 -20.88
N GLY A 83 15.84 -13.11 -21.99
CA GLY A 83 17.24 -13.27 -22.40
C GLY A 83 18.23 -12.40 -21.60
N VAL A 84 17.76 -11.34 -20.93
CA VAL A 84 18.60 -10.47 -20.10
C VAL A 84 18.89 -11.11 -18.74
N SER A 85 20.12 -11.01 -18.23
CA SER A 85 20.44 -11.57 -16.93
C SER A 85 19.78 -10.79 -15.79
N PHE A 86 19.37 -11.52 -14.76
CA PHE A 86 18.74 -10.92 -13.58
C PHE A 86 19.66 -9.88 -12.89
N GLU A 87 20.93 -10.20 -12.73
CA GLU A 87 21.90 -9.30 -12.11
C GLU A 87 21.98 -7.97 -12.85
N THR A 88 21.99 -8.02 -14.19
CA THR A 88 22.03 -6.82 -15.03
C THR A 88 20.79 -5.94 -14.84
N VAL A 89 19.62 -6.56 -14.67
CA VAL A 89 18.37 -5.81 -14.44
C VAL A 89 18.33 -5.25 -13.02
N ALA A 90 18.75 -6.03 -12.03
CA ALA A 90 18.78 -5.60 -10.62
C ALA A 90 19.71 -4.39 -10.40
N ASP A 91 20.88 -4.36 -11.11
CA ASP A 91 21.80 -3.23 -11.07
C ASP A 91 21.25 -1.95 -11.76
N ALA A 92 20.25 -2.10 -12.60
CA ALA A 92 19.64 -0.97 -13.31
C ALA A 92 18.48 -0.33 -12.53
N ILE A 93 17.91 -1.03 -11.56
CA ILE A 93 16.72 -0.60 -10.82
C ILE A 93 16.89 -0.96 -9.34
N PRO A 94 17.29 0.02 -8.55
CA PRO A 94 17.64 -0.20 -7.15
C PRO A 94 16.45 -0.51 -6.25
N ASP A 95 15.27 0.10 -6.50
CA ASP A 95 14.17 0.08 -5.54
C ASP A 95 12.95 -0.70 -6.01
N TRP A 96 12.43 -1.54 -5.14
CA TRP A 96 11.24 -2.34 -5.41
C TRP A 96 10.07 -1.85 -4.56
N PRO A 97 8.91 -1.56 -5.16
CA PRO A 97 7.79 -1.02 -4.40
C PRO A 97 7.19 -2.02 -3.41
N LEU A 98 7.36 -3.31 -3.62
CA LEU A 98 6.72 -4.34 -2.81
C LEU A 98 7.56 -5.61 -2.73
N THR A 99 7.66 -6.20 -1.54
CA THR A 99 8.05 -7.60 -1.34
C THR A 99 6.80 -8.40 -0.98
N VAL A 100 6.61 -9.55 -1.62
CA VAL A 100 5.48 -10.44 -1.35
C VAL A 100 5.99 -11.82 -0.98
N ASP A 101 5.70 -12.23 0.24
CA ASP A 101 5.88 -13.62 0.66
C ASP A 101 4.61 -14.40 0.31
N VAL A 102 4.80 -15.54 -0.32
CA VAL A 102 3.70 -16.38 -0.80
C VAL A 102 3.83 -17.75 -0.15
N ASP A 103 2.74 -18.23 0.45
CA ASP A 103 2.62 -19.63 0.82
C ASP A 103 2.67 -20.48 -0.45
N PRO A 104 3.54 -21.50 -0.58
CA PRO A 104 3.69 -22.29 -1.79
C PRO A 104 2.52 -23.25 -2.04
N THR A 105 1.29 -22.78 -1.89
CA THR A 105 0.05 -23.49 -2.25
C THR A 105 -0.42 -23.10 -3.65
N VAL A 106 -1.25 -23.94 -4.27
CA VAL A 106 -1.81 -23.64 -5.61
C VAL A 106 -2.67 -22.38 -5.56
N GLU A 107 -3.44 -22.21 -4.50
CA GLU A 107 -4.32 -21.07 -4.27
C GLU A 107 -3.52 -19.77 -4.20
N SER A 108 -2.42 -19.77 -3.47
CA SER A 108 -1.56 -18.59 -3.31
C SER A 108 -0.80 -18.24 -4.60
N LEU A 109 -0.51 -19.21 -5.46
CA LEU A 109 0.12 -18.97 -6.77
C LEU A 109 -0.77 -18.12 -7.69
N ASP A 110 -2.07 -18.15 -7.52
CA ASP A 110 -3.02 -17.33 -8.28
C ASP A 110 -2.85 -15.83 -8.00
N ALA A 111 -2.15 -15.44 -6.94
CA ALA A 111 -1.81 -14.03 -6.67
C ALA A 111 -0.71 -13.49 -7.60
N ILE A 112 0.14 -14.36 -8.16
CA ILE A 112 1.35 -13.96 -8.89
C ILE A 112 1.08 -12.96 -10.04
N PRO A 113 0.07 -13.15 -10.91
CA PRO A 113 -0.19 -12.21 -11.99
C PRO A 113 -0.51 -10.79 -11.49
N PHE A 114 -1.16 -10.68 -10.33
CA PHE A 114 -1.54 -9.40 -9.74
C PHE A 114 -0.34 -8.70 -9.09
N VAL A 115 0.42 -9.43 -8.26
CA VAL A 115 1.62 -8.86 -7.62
C VAL A 115 2.73 -8.58 -8.63
N ALA A 116 2.72 -9.27 -9.77
CA ALA A 116 3.57 -8.95 -10.90
C ALA A 116 3.32 -7.55 -11.45
N ASN A 117 2.06 -7.15 -11.51
CA ASN A 117 1.68 -5.83 -11.97
C ASN A 117 2.16 -4.73 -11.02
N ASP A 118 2.28 -5.04 -9.73
CA ASP A 118 2.83 -4.15 -8.70
C ASP A 118 4.37 -4.20 -8.64
N LEU A 119 5.00 -4.96 -9.51
CA LEU A 119 6.45 -5.20 -9.54
C LEU A 119 7.02 -5.64 -8.19
N ALA A 120 6.41 -6.65 -7.63
CA ALA A 120 6.84 -7.22 -6.36
C ALA A 120 8.06 -8.13 -6.49
N VAL A 121 8.90 -8.10 -5.47
CA VAL A 121 9.83 -9.21 -5.20
C VAL A 121 9.01 -10.32 -4.55
N VAL A 122 8.86 -11.45 -5.25
CA VAL A 122 8.11 -12.59 -4.72
C VAL A 122 9.08 -13.58 -4.07
N ARG A 123 8.79 -13.95 -2.84
CA ARG A 123 9.51 -14.97 -2.08
C ARG A 123 8.55 -16.08 -1.67
N THR A 124 9.06 -17.28 -1.49
CA THR A 124 8.34 -18.35 -0.81
C THR A 124 8.86 -18.43 0.62
N THR A 125 7.97 -18.40 1.57
CA THR A 125 8.33 -18.69 2.96
C THR A 125 8.15 -20.19 3.17
N PRO A 126 9.22 -20.96 3.31
CA PRO A 126 9.10 -22.39 3.57
C PRO A 126 8.51 -22.58 4.95
N ASP A 127 7.27 -23.05 4.99
CA ASP A 127 6.55 -23.48 6.18
C ASP A 127 6.66 -22.44 7.32
N PRO A 128 5.87 -21.36 7.26
CA PRO A 128 5.92 -20.35 8.31
C PRO A 128 5.54 -21.06 9.60
N ASP A 129 6.52 -21.21 10.50
CA ASP A 129 6.28 -21.81 11.81
C ASP A 129 5.23 -20.91 12.52
N PRO A 130 3.98 -21.36 12.68
CA PRO A 130 2.97 -20.55 13.33
C PRO A 130 3.45 -20.35 14.77
N ARG A 131 4.06 -19.22 15.03
CA ARG A 131 4.48 -18.86 16.38
C ARG A 131 3.27 -18.25 17.06
N PRO A 132 2.77 -18.88 18.15
CA PRO A 132 1.88 -18.17 19.03
C PRO A 132 2.65 -16.93 19.53
N VAL A 133 2.26 -15.76 19.06
CA VAL A 133 2.76 -14.52 19.64
C VAL A 133 2.20 -14.49 21.06
N LYS A 134 2.99 -14.94 22.01
CA LYS A 134 2.78 -14.55 23.38
C LYS A 134 2.97 -13.05 23.39
N GLN A 135 1.88 -12.30 23.41
CA GLN A 135 1.95 -10.95 23.91
C GLN A 135 2.61 -11.09 25.28
N THR A 136 3.88 -10.73 25.38
CA THR A 136 4.52 -10.58 26.67
C THR A 136 4.01 -9.25 27.20
N PRO A 137 3.17 -9.27 28.25
CA PRO A 137 2.62 -8.05 28.84
C PRO A 137 3.68 -7.00 29.14
N GLU A 138 4.91 -7.46 29.45
CA GLU A 138 6.04 -6.64 29.90
C GLU A 138 6.56 -5.62 28.88
N VAL A 139 6.47 -5.88 27.57
CA VAL A 139 6.94 -4.92 26.56
C VAL A 139 5.82 -3.93 26.16
N ILE A 140 4.56 -4.32 26.35
CA ILE A 140 3.41 -3.50 25.97
C ILE A 140 2.95 -2.62 27.12
N THR A 141 2.98 -3.13 28.35
CA THR A 141 2.56 -2.41 29.56
C THR A 141 3.43 -1.21 29.90
N ASP A 142 4.75 -1.31 29.69
CA ASP A 142 5.68 -0.20 29.98
C ASP A 142 5.55 0.96 28.98
N PHE A 143 5.02 0.71 27.77
CA PHE A 143 4.94 1.72 26.71
C PHE A 143 3.53 2.31 26.51
N LEU A 144 2.45 1.58 26.85
CA LEU A 144 1.09 1.95 26.45
C LEU A 144 0.04 1.94 27.57
N GLY A 145 0.37 1.49 28.77
CA GLY A 145 -0.53 1.56 29.95
C GLY A 145 -1.81 0.71 29.85
N ALA A 146 -1.89 -0.25 28.93
CA ALA A 146 -3.03 -1.15 28.78
C ALA A 146 -2.68 -2.55 29.33
N GLU A 147 -3.39 -2.99 30.35
CA GLU A 147 -3.34 -4.37 30.85
C GLU A 147 -4.34 -5.22 30.03
N THR A 148 -3.84 -6.17 29.26
CA THR A 148 -4.67 -7.21 28.64
C THR A 148 -4.44 -8.54 29.37
N ASP A 149 -5.46 -9.09 29.97
CA ASP A 149 -5.40 -10.28 30.83
C ASP A 149 -5.62 -11.61 30.07
N GLU A 150 -5.90 -11.62 28.76
CA GLU A 150 -6.16 -12.84 28.02
C GLU A 150 -5.13 -13.10 26.91
N PRO A 151 -4.65 -14.36 26.74
CA PRO A 151 -3.74 -14.71 25.68
C PRO A 151 -4.49 -14.75 24.34
N VAL A 152 -4.06 -13.93 23.39
CA VAL A 152 -4.53 -14.02 22.00
C VAL A 152 -4.17 -15.41 21.45
N THR A 153 -5.19 -16.16 21.02
CA THR A 153 -5.04 -17.53 20.51
C THR A 153 -4.84 -17.58 18.99
N THR A 154 -4.82 -16.44 18.31
CA THR A 154 -4.61 -16.37 16.85
C THR A 154 -3.18 -16.77 16.50
N GLU A 155 -3.04 -17.72 15.60
CA GLU A 155 -1.74 -18.11 15.05
C GLU A 155 -1.34 -17.09 13.98
N PHE A 156 -0.29 -16.32 14.25
CA PHE A 156 0.26 -15.35 13.31
C PHE A 156 1.41 -15.96 12.52
N VAL A 157 1.58 -15.49 11.30
CA VAL A 157 2.78 -15.74 10.49
C VAL A 157 3.73 -14.56 10.64
N THR A 158 5.00 -14.85 10.83
CA THR A 158 6.05 -13.83 10.79
C THR A 158 6.88 -14.07 9.54
N PRO A 159 6.60 -13.36 8.43
CA PRO A 159 7.43 -13.45 7.24
C PRO A 159 8.87 -13.05 7.54
N ASP A 160 9.82 -13.61 6.79
CA ASP A 160 11.22 -13.27 6.95
C ASP A 160 11.43 -11.76 6.76
N PRO A 161 12.28 -11.11 7.57
CA PRO A 161 12.56 -9.70 7.40
C PRO A 161 12.95 -9.37 5.97
N VAL A 162 12.48 -8.24 5.48
CA VAL A 162 12.85 -7.77 4.15
C VAL A 162 14.31 -7.31 4.20
N SER A 163 15.15 -7.90 3.38
CA SER A 163 16.58 -7.57 3.28
C SER A 163 16.87 -6.47 2.24
N PHE A 164 15.83 -5.95 1.60
CA PHE A 164 15.88 -4.91 0.58
C PHE A 164 15.07 -3.71 1.04
N ASP A 165 15.44 -2.54 0.59
CA ASP A 165 14.65 -1.33 0.77
C ASP A 165 13.41 -1.41 -0.11
N THR A 166 12.36 -2.05 0.40
CA THR A 166 11.04 -2.07 -0.25
C THR A 166 10.04 -1.26 0.57
N ILE A 167 9.22 -0.48 -0.13
CA ILE A 167 8.20 0.37 0.49
C ILE A 167 7.13 -0.46 1.20
N GLY A 168 6.80 -1.64 0.68
CA GLY A 168 5.77 -2.48 1.25
C GLY A 168 6.19 -3.93 1.40
N HIS A 169 5.65 -4.57 2.43
CA HIS A 169 5.76 -6.01 2.64
C HIS A 169 4.36 -6.61 2.69
N ALA A 170 4.13 -7.71 1.99
CA ALA A 170 2.84 -8.37 1.94
C ALA A 170 2.98 -9.89 2.05
N TRP A 171 1.94 -10.52 2.53
CA TRP A 171 1.79 -11.96 2.68
C TRP A 171 0.56 -12.46 1.93
N VAL A 172 0.72 -13.57 1.22
CA VAL A 172 -0.35 -14.34 0.58
C VAL A 172 -0.35 -15.76 1.17
N GLY A 173 -1.33 -16.08 1.96
CA GLY A 173 -1.48 -17.35 2.67
C GLY A 173 -2.64 -17.27 3.68
N ASP A 174 -2.89 -18.29 4.48
CA ASP A 174 -4.08 -18.35 5.32
C ASP A 174 -4.01 -17.47 6.57
N SER A 175 -2.92 -17.55 7.33
CA SER A 175 -2.80 -16.83 8.61
C SER A 175 -2.53 -15.32 8.44
N PRO A 176 -2.92 -14.48 9.41
CA PRO A 176 -2.56 -13.07 9.41
C PRO A 176 -1.06 -12.87 9.63
N PRO A 177 -0.39 -11.99 8.86
CA PRO A 177 1.02 -11.73 9.02
C PRO A 177 1.29 -10.68 10.11
N ILE A 178 2.46 -10.78 10.74
CA ILE A 178 3.03 -9.70 11.54
C ILE A 178 4.02 -8.93 10.66
N ASP A 179 3.99 -7.60 10.75
CA ASP A 179 4.88 -6.68 10.00
C ASP A 179 4.73 -6.73 8.47
N ALA A 180 3.67 -7.35 7.97
CA ALA A 180 3.33 -7.37 6.56
C ALA A 180 1.83 -7.09 6.34
N ASN A 181 1.46 -6.79 5.11
CA ASN A 181 0.07 -6.61 4.69
C ASN A 181 -0.51 -7.95 4.22
N LYS A 182 -1.79 -8.19 4.48
CA LYS A 182 -2.48 -9.42 4.04
C LYS A 182 -3.10 -9.21 2.66
N LEU A 183 -2.55 -9.84 1.64
CA LEU A 183 -3.18 -9.89 0.31
C LEU A 183 -4.13 -11.06 0.20
N THR A 184 -5.24 -10.86 -0.50
CA THR A 184 -6.16 -11.93 -0.89
C THR A 184 -6.34 -11.93 -2.40
N VAL A 185 -6.27 -13.11 -3.01
CA VAL A 185 -6.43 -13.27 -4.48
C VAL A 185 -7.80 -12.78 -4.93
N GLU A 186 -8.82 -13.06 -4.13
CA GLU A 186 -10.20 -12.72 -4.48
C GLU A 186 -10.43 -11.21 -4.54
N SER A 187 -9.87 -10.43 -3.60
CA SER A 187 -9.97 -8.98 -3.64
C SER A 187 -9.24 -8.38 -4.85
N LEU A 188 -8.10 -8.95 -5.22
CA LEU A 188 -7.36 -8.53 -6.40
C LEU A 188 -8.14 -8.81 -7.68
N ARG A 189 -8.80 -9.99 -7.78
CA ARG A 189 -9.69 -10.31 -8.91
C ARG A 189 -10.86 -9.34 -9.01
N ARG A 190 -11.55 -9.08 -7.90
CA ARG A 190 -12.68 -8.12 -7.89
C ARG A 190 -12.24 -6.72 -8.30
N SER A 191 -11.03 -6.31 -7.94
CA SER A 191 -10.50 -5.00 -8.33
C SER A 191 -10.39 -4.81 -9.85
N LEU A 192 -10.29 -5.89 -10.65
CA LEU A 192 -10.27 -5.81 -12.10
C LEU A 192 -11.64 -5.51 -12.71
N ASP A 193 -12.72 -5.83 -12.00
CA ASP A 193 -14.10 -5.69 -12.46
C ASP A 193 -14.72 -4.36 -12.04
N VAL A 194 -13.96 -3.50 -11.33
CA VAL A 194 -14.44 -2.18 -10.89
C VAL A 194 -14.17 -1.14 -11.95
N ASP A 195 -15.25 -0.61 -12.53
CA ASP A 195 -15.15 0.53 -13.41
C ASP A 195 -14.84 1.82 -12.61
N PRO A 196 -13.96 2.70 -13.14
CA PRO A 196 -13.76 4.02 -12.54
C PRO A 196 -15.10 4.78 -12.49
N ASP A 197 -15.51 5.18 -11.30
CA ASP A 197 -16.72 5.98 -11.12
C ASP A 197 -16.39 7.47 -11.35
N GLU A 198 -17.20 8.17 -12.18
CA GLU A 198 -17.05 9.61 -12.42
C GLU A 198 -17.82 10.44 -11.36
N SER A 199 -18.47 9.79 -10.40
CA SER A 199 -19.28 10.42 -9.35
C SER A 199 -18.42 11.04 -8.25
N PRO A 200 -19.00 11.86 -7.35
CA PRO A 200 -18.33 12.23 -6.11
C PRO A 200 -17.89 10.99 -5.33
N ILE A 201 -16.71 11.05 -4.73
CA ILE A 201 -16.19 9.99 -3.87
C ILE A 201 -17.07 9.94 -2.61
N ARG A 202 -17.82 8.85 -2.44
CA ARG A 202 -18.74 8.66 -1.31
C ARG A 202 -18.03 8.03 -0.13
N ILE A 203 -18.04 8.74 1.00
CA ILE A 203 -17.44 8.29 2.25
C ILE A 203 -18.48 8.23 3.37
N HIS A 204 -18.63 7.07 3.98
CA HIS A 204 -19.34 6.93 5.23
C HIS A 204 -18.36 7.00 6.40
N VAL A 205 -18.55 7.96 7.29
CA VAL A 205 -17.85 8.04 8.56
C VAL A 205 -18.81 7.58 9.65
N VAL A 206 -18.49 6.46 10.30
CA VAL A 206 -19.32 5.88 11.37
C VAL A 206 -18.60 6.00 12.70
N CYS A 207 -19.18 6.73 13.64
CA CYS A 207 -18.66 6.86 15.00
C CYS A 207 -19.65 6.23 15.99
N ASN A 208 -19.31 5.02 16.44
CA ASN A 208 -20.12 4.27 17.42
C ASN A 208 -19.58 4.43 18.86
N ASP A 209 -18.49 5.17 19.06
CA ASP A 209 -18.00 5.52 20.37
C ASP A 209 -18.03 7.01 20.65
N THR A 210 -18.74 7.39 21.71
CA THR A 210 -18.86 8.79 22.14
C THR A 210 -17.57 9.36 22.72
N ALA A 211 -16.65 8.53 23.21
CA ALA A 211 -15.36 8.94 23.73
C ALA A 211 -14.38 9.35 22.62
N MET A 212 -14.56 8.79 21.41
CA MET A 212 -13.74 9.06 20.23
C MET A 212 -14.34 10.15 19.31
N ARG A 213 -15.29 10.95 19.80
CA ARG A 213 -15.95 12.01 19.00
C ARG A 213 -15.01 13.04 18.40
N ASP A 214 -13.86 13.26 19.00
CA ASP A 214 -12.86 14.20 18.47
C ASP A 214 -12.31 13.74 17.11
N GLU A 215 -12.40 12.45 16.79
CA GLU A 215 -12.03 11.91 15.48
C GLU A 215 -13.05 12.25 14.38
N GLN A 216 -14.26 12.68 14.71
CA GLN A 216 -15.26 13.10 13.71
C GLN A 216 -14.78 14.25 12.82
N VAL A 217 -13.77 15.01 13.24
CA VAL A 217 -13.08 16.01 12.40
C VAL A 217 -12.44 15.39 11.14
N VAL A 218 -12.34 14.07 11.02
CA VAL A 218 -11.81 13.40 9.80
C VAL A 218 -12.53 13.85 8.53
N SER A 219 -13.81 14.21 8.63
CA SER A 219 -14.57 14.74 7.51
C SER A 219 -13.97 16.02 6.92
N GLU A 220 -13.35 16.86 7.75
CA GLU A 220 -12.67 18.09 7.31
C GLU A 220 -11.39 17.74 6.56
N TYR A 221 -10.66 16.71 7.01
CA TYR A 221 -9.41 16.29 6.37
C TYR A 221 -9.64 15.64 4.98
N TYR A 222 -10.72 14.89 4.79
CA TYR A 222 -11.08 14.41 3.46
C TYR A 222 -11.42 15.55 2.49
N GLN A 223 -11.94 16.67 2.97
CA GLN A 223 -12.32 17.83 2.17
C GLN A 223 -11.15 18.77 1.85
N LEU A 224 -9.96 18.56 2.40
CA LEU A 224 -8.79 19.41 2.10
C LEU A 224 -8.34 19.32 0.65
N ASN A 225 -8.64 18.22 -0.04
CA ASN A 225 -8.35 18.08 -1.46
C ASN A 225 -9.46 18.74 -2.30
N ASP A 226 -9.21 19.93 -2.81
CA ASP A 226 -10.14 20.75 -3.61
C ASP A 226 -10.35 20.25 -5.06
N ARG A 227 -9.56 19.28 -5.51
CA ARG A 227 -9.63 18.71 -6.87
C ARG A 227 -10.69 17.64 -7.02
N HIS A 228 -11.02 16.97 -5.93
CA HIS A 228 -11.98 15.89 -5.92
C HIS A 228 -13.22 16.30 -5.13
N GLN A 229 -14.35 15.89 -5.62
CA GLN A 229 -15.61 16.10 -4.92
C GLN A 229 -15.85 14.91 -3.99
N PHE A 230 -15.84 15.18 -2.69
CA PHE A 230 -16.17 14.19 -1.67
C PHE A 230 -17.61 14.41 -1.18
N ASP A 231 -18.37 13.33 -1.13
CA ASP A 231 -19.71 13.27 -0.53
C ASP A 231 -19.59 12.46 0.78
N ILE A 232 -19.52 13.19 1.90
CA ILE A 232 -19.24 12.60 3.20
C ILE A 232 -20.50 12.57 4.05
N SER A 233 -20.90 11.38 4.45
CA SER A 233 -22.04 11.14 5.34
C SER A 233 -21.54 10.71 6.73
N MET A 234 -21.90 11.49 7.75
CA MET A 234 -21.56 11.20 9.15
C MET A 234 -22.70 10.42 9.82
N HIS A 235 -22.36 9.31 10.43
CA HIS A 235 -23.28 8.44 11.17
C HIS A 235 -22.79 8.27 12.61
N THR A 236 -23.69 8.28 13.55
CA THR A 236 -23.36 8.08 14.97
C THR A 236 -24.29 7.07 15.61
N GLU A 237 -23.76 6.24 16.47
CA GLU A 237 -24.53 5.30 17.29
C GLU A 237 -25.47 4.39 16.46
N LEU A 238 -24.96 3.89 15.31
CA LEU A 238 -25.71 2.97 14.45
C LEU A 238 -25.99 1.66 15.17
N SER A 239 -27.24 1.24 15.17
CA SER A 239 -27.63 -0.11 15.55
C SER A 239 -27.06 -1.16 14.59
N VAL A 240 -27.03 -2.42 15.00
CA VAL A 240 -26.56 -3.53 14.14
C VAL A 240 -27.31 -3.59 12.81
N ALA A 241 -28.64 -3.35 12.85
CA ALA A 241 -29.46 -3.36 11.65
C ALA A 241 -29.15 -2.20 10.70
N GLU A 242 -29.03 -0.98 11.23
CA GLU A 242 -28.70 0.22 10.45
C GLU A 242 -27.29 0.13 9.86
N PHE A 243 -26.32 -0.39 10.61
CA PHE A 243 -24.97 -0.55 10.11
C PHE A 243 -24.88 -1.60 8.99
N ARG A 244 -25.64 -2.70 9.11
CA ARG A 244 -25.76 -3.70 8.06
C ARG A 244 -26.38 -3.13 6.79
N GLU A 245 -27.41 -2.29 6.91
CA GLU A 245 -28.05 -1.60 5.78
C GLU A 245 -27.05 -0.64 5.12
N LEU A 246 -26.29 0.13 5.92
CA LEU A 246 -25.26 1.04 5.42
C LEU A 246 -24.18 0.32 4.61
N LEU A 247 -23.70 -0.85 5.08
CA LEU A 247 -22.71 -1.65 4.37
C LEU A 247 -23.23 -2.23 3.03
N ALA A 248 -24.52 -2.37 2.87
CA ALA A 248 -25.17 -2.77 1.62
C ALA A 248 -25.36 -1.60 0.64
N GLU A 249 -25.22 -0.36 1.09
CA GLU A 249 -25.24 0.81 0.22
C GLU A 249 -23.89 0.95 -0.51
N SER A 250 -23.95 1.39 -1.78
CA SER A 250 -22.74 1.61 -2.57
C SER A 250 -21.98 2.83 -2.07
N ALA A 251 -20.77 2.64 -1.59
CA ALA A 251 -19.85 3.71 -1.20
C ALA A 251 -18.40 3.37 -1.60
N ASP A 252 -17.57 4.41 -1.75
CA ASP A 252 -16.16 4.22 -2.07
C ASP A 252 -15.35 3.91 -0.83
N PHE A 253 -15.74 4.47 0.32
CA PHE A 253 -14.99 4.27 1.55
C PHE A 253 -15.86 4.31 2.81
N LEU A 254 -15.51 3.44 3.77
CA LEU A 254 -16.00 3.46 5.15
C LEU A 254 -14.87 3.83 6.10
N HIS A 255 -15.04 4.87 6.90
CA HIS A 255 -14.18 5.18 8.02
C HIS A 255 -14.94 4.86 9.33
N TYR A 256 -14.63 3.73 9.95
CA TYR A 256 -15.23 3.33 11.21
C TYR A 256 -14.37 3.78 12.39
N ILE A 257 -15.01 4.38 13.39
CA ILE A 257 -14.45 4.90 14.63
C ILE A 257 -15.20 4.26 15.78
N GLY A 258 -14.56 3.41 16.57
CA GLY A 258 -15.19 2.72 17.67
C GLY A 258 -14.43 1.50 18.12
N HIS A 259 -15.13 0.52 18.68
CA HIS A 259 -14.56 -0.70 19.23
C HIS A 259 -14.93 -1.93 18.42
N VAL A 260 -14.03 -2.88 18.42
CA VAL A 260 -14.24 -4.26 17.96
C VAL A 260 -13.82 -5.17 19.10
N ASP A 261 -14.60 -6.20 19.35
CA ASP A 261 -14.31 -7.27 20.31
C ASP A 261 -14.53 -8.65 19.66
N ASP A 262 -14.44 -9.72 20.45
CA ASP A 262 -14.55 -11.10 19.96
C ASP A 262 -15.93 -11.42 19.33
N ASP A 263 -16.98 -10.66 19.65
CA ASP A 263 -18.33 -10.83 19.12
C ASP A 263 -18.57 -9.97 17.85
N GLY A 264 -17.65 -9.05 17.50
CA GLY A 264 -17.72 -8.22 16.30
C GLY A 264 -17.59 -6.72 16.55
N ILE A 265 -18.06 -5.92 15.59
CA ILE A 265 -18.07 -4.46 15.66
C ILE A 265 -19.13 -4.02 16.68
N VAL A 266 -18.73 -3.25 17.69
CA VAL A 266 -19.60 -2.80 18.77
C VAL A 266 -20.63 -1.78 18.27
N CYS A 267 -21.90 -2.09 18.51
CA CYS A 267 -23.04 -1.21 18.24
C CYS A 267 -23.85 -0.97 19.51
N PRO A 268 -24.68 0.09 19.59
CA PRO A 268 -25.48 0.39 20.79
C PRO A 268 -26.44 -0.72 21.25
N ASP A 269 -26.84 -1.60 20.32
CA ASP A 269 -27.82 -2.67 20.57
C ASP A 269 -27.22 -4.09 20.45
N GLY A 270 -25.90 -4.22 20.24
CA GLY A 270 -25.23 -5.51 20.12
C GLY A 270 -23.94 -5.44 19.32
N HIS A 271 -23.62 -6.52 18.62
CA HIS A 271 -22.39 -6.62 17.83
C HIS A 271 -22.74 -6.99 16.39
N LEU A 272 -22.04 -6.34 15.44
CA LEU A 272 -22.11 -6.70 14.04
C LEU A 272 -20.90 -7.59 13.71
N ASP A 273 -21.15 -8.89 13.62
CA ASP A 273 -20.17 -9.83 13.09
C ASP A 273 -20.18 -9.78 11.56
N THR A 274 -19.12 -9.20 10.96
CA THR A 274 -18.98 -9.02 9.52
C THR A 274 -18.72 -10.33 8.78
N THR A 275 -18.22 -11.37 9.46
CA THR A 275 -18.03 -12.70 8.87
C THR A 275 -19.35 -13.37 8.48
N THR A 276 -20.47 -12.88 9.03
CA THR A 276 -21.84 -13.35 8.72
C THR A 276 -22.51 -12.59 7.57
N LEU A 277 -21.86 -11.56 7.04
CA LEU A 277 -22.40 -10.76 5.94
C LEU A 277 -22.29 -11.53 4.62
N ALA A 278 -23.36 -11.48 3.83
CA ALA A 278 -23.38 -12.13 2.52
C ALA A 278 -22.89 -11.23 1.39
N ASP A 279 -23.08 -9.90 1.54
CA ASP A 279 -22.78 -8.91 0.52
C ASP A 279 -22.50 -7.55 1.14
N VAL A 280 -21.42 -6.92 0.70
CA VAL A 280 -20.95 -5.58 1.12
C VAL A 280 -20.64 -4.79 -0.14
N ASN A 281 -21.20 -3.58 -0.25
CA ASN A 281 -21.05 -2.69 -1.41
C ASN A 281 -20.12 -1.49 -1.14
N VAL A 282 -19.44 -1.48 0.00
CA VAL A 282 -18.39 -0.52 0.32
C VAL A 282 -17.07 -1.02 -0.29
N LYS A 283 -16.46 -0.23 -1.19
CA LYS A 283 -15.26 -0.65 -1.94
C LYS A 283 -14.04 -0.82 -1.03
N ALA A 284 -13.79 0.15 -0.14
CA ALA A 284 -12.65 0.11 0.77
C ALA A 284 -13.01 0.64 2.17
N PHE A 285 -12.19 0.33 3.18
CA PHE A 285 -12.51 0.73 4.55
C PHE A 285 -11.27 1.00 5.40
N LEU A 286 -11.48 1.75 6.49
CA LEU A 286 -10.62 1.82 7.67
C LEU A 286 -11.45 1.38 8.89
N LEU A 287 -11.06 0.29 9.53
CA LEU A 287 -11.57 -0.07 10.85
C LEU A 287 -10.58 0.42 11.91
N ASN A 288 -10.75 1.66 12.36
CA ASN A 288 -9.92 2.26 13.39
C ASN A 288 -10.41 1.82 14.78
N ALA A 289 -10.16 0.54 15.09
CA ALA A 289 -10.62 -0.14 16.30
C ALA A 289 -9.65 -1.28 16.65
N CYS A 290 -9.53 -1.60 17.93
CA CYS A 290 -8.67 -2.69 18.42
C CYS A 290 -9.00 -4.03 17.76
N ASN A 291 -7.97 -4.86 17.50
CA ASN A 291 -8.13 -6.26 17.04
C ASN A 291 -9.11 -6.45 15.86
N SER A 292 -9.18 -5.47 14.94
CA SER A 292 -10.20 -5.45 13.88
C SER A 292 -9.89 -6.36 12.68
N HIS A 293 -8.84 -7.21 12.74
CA HIS A 293 -8.42 -8.05 11.63
C HIS A 293 -9.53 -9.00 11.13
N GLU A 294 -10.17 -9.77 12.04
CA GLU A 294 -11.21 -10.73 11.66
C GLU A 294 -12.41 -10.04 11.00
N GLN A 295 -12.82 -8.91 11.57
CA GLN A 295 -13.92 -8.13 11.03
C GLN A 295 -13.56 -7.49 9.68
N GLY A 296 -12.32 -7.03 9.51
CA GLY A 296 -11.83 -6.54 8.22
C GLY A 296 -11.77 -7.63 7.15
N MET A 297 -11.34 -8.84 7.50
CA MET A 297 -11.38 -9.99 6.60
C MET A 297 -12.81 -10.35 6.21
N GLY A 298 -13.77 -10.33 7.16
CA GLY A 298 -15.18 -10.54 6.87
C GLY A 298 -15.75 -9.54 5.85
N LEU A 299 -15.37 -8.25 5.94
CA LEU A 299 -15.76 -7.25 4.93
C LEU A 299 -15.16 -7.56 3.55
N VAL A 300 -13.88 -7.97 3.49
CA VAL A 300 -13.23 -8.35 2.23
C VAL A 300 -13.90 -9.59 1.63
N GLU A 301 -14.20 -10.62 2.42
CA GLU A 301 -14.88 -11.83 1.95
C GLU A 301 -16.30 -11.52 1.45
N ALA A 302 -17.01 -10.62 2.12
CA ALA A 302 -18.35 -10.21 1.75
C ALA A 302 -18.43 -9.25 0.54
N GLY A 303 -17.32 -8.70 0.03
CA GLY A 303 -17.37 -7.88 -1.19
C GLY A 303 -16.42 -6.71 -1.27
N SER A 304 -15.93 -6.19 -0.15
CA SER A 304 -14.95 -5.10 -0.17
C SER A 304 -13.65 -5.51 -0.88
N LEU A 305 -13.01 -4.55 -1.50
CA LEU A 305 -11.76 -4.78 -2.24
C LEU A 305 -10.55 -4.79 -1.32
N GLY A 306 -10.60 -4.03 -0.22
CA GLY A 306 -9.53 -3.98 0.77
C GLY A 306 -9.78 -2.93 1.83
N GLY A 307 -8.96 -2.94 2.86
CA GLY A 307 -9.08 -1.97 3.94
C GLY A 307 -7.85 -1.90 4.83
N ILE A 308 -7.88 -0.96 5.76
CA ILE A 308 -6.90 -0.80 6.83
C ILE A 308 -7.52 -1.30 8.13
N ILE A 309 -6.77 -2.12 8.85
CA ILE A 309 -7.19 -2.72 10.13
C ILE A 309 -6.06 -2.64 11.15
N THR A 310 -6.37 -3.05 12.37
CA THR A 310 -5.40 -3.21 13.46
C THR A 310 -5.29 -4.67 13.87
N LEU A 311 -4.07 -5.09 14.22
CA LEU A 311 -3.80 -6.45 14.71
C LEU A 311 -3.90 -6.56 16.24
N PHE A 312 -3.72 -5.45 16.95
CA PHE A 312 -3.56 -5.43 18.40
C PHE A 312 -4.32 -4.26 19.02
N ASP A 313 -4.41 -4.24 20.32
CA ASP A 313 -5.01 -3.15 21.08
C ASP A 313 -4.24 -1.85 20.88
N ILE A 314 -4.96 -0.75 20.73
CA ILE A 314 -4.42 0.59 20.52
C ILE A 314 -5.14 1.54 21.49
N ALA A 315 -4.36 2.40 22.15
CA ALA A 315 -4.96 3.43 23.00
C ALA A 315 -5.76 4.44 22.14
N ASP A 316 -6.94 4.86 22.61
CA ASP A 316 -7.86 5.74 21.87
C ASP A 316 -7.20 7.01 21.33
N SER A 317 -6.30 7.63 22.11
CA SER A 317 -5.58 8.83 21.67
C SER A 317 -4.61 8.60 20.51
N ILE A 318 -4.08 7.38 20.38
CA ILE A 318 -3.23 6.97 19.27
C ILE A 318 -4.10 6.64 18.05
N ALA A 319 -5.20 5.92 18.28
CA ALA A 319 -6.18 5.59 17.25
C ALA A 319 -6.75 6.86 16.61
N THR A 320 -7.22 7.82 17.42
CA THR A 320 -7.72 9.12 16.95
C THR A 320 -6.70 9.85 16.06
N ARG A 321 -5.45 9.95 16.50
CA ARG A 321 -4.41 10.59 15.67
C ARG A 321 -4.13 9.84 14.39
N ALA A 322 -4.09 8.51 14.46
CA ALA A 322 -3.88 7.69 13.27
C ALA A 322 -5.03 7.84 12.27
N GLY A 323 -6.28 7.84 12.74
CA GLY A 323 -7.47 8.08 11.91
C GLY A 323 -7.39 9.40 11.15
N LEU A 324 -6.99 10.49 11.82
CA LEU A 324 -6.78 11.81 11.19
C LEU A 324 -5.68 11.77 10.12
N HIS A 325 -4.55 11.12 10.42
CA HIS A 325 -3.46 10.97 9.45
C HIS A 325 -3.89 10.12 8.25
N PHE A 326 -4.58 9.00 8.46
CA PHE A 326 -5.11 8.18 7.37
C PHE A 326 -6.07 8.96 6.47
N ALA A 327 -7.02 9.69 7.06
CA ALA A 327 -7.95 10.51 6.27
C ALA A 327 -7.20 11.49 5.36
N ARG A 328 -6.18 12.15 5.88
CA ARG A 328 -5.40 13.12 5.12
C ARG A 328 -4.51 12.48 4.05
N LEU A 329 -3.85 11.35 4.36
CA LEU A 329 -3.05 10.60 3.40
C LEU A 329 -3.90 10.08 2.24
N LEU A 330 -5.06 9.50 2.54
CA LEU A 330 -6.00 9.01 1.54
C LEU A 330 -6.55 10.15 0.66
N ALA A 331 -6.86 11.31 1.26
CA ALA A 331 -7.26 12.50 0.53
C ALA A 331 -6.12 13.11 -0.31
N ALA A 332 -4.85 12.89 0.07
CA ALA A 332 -3.69 13.28 -0.71
C ALA A 332 -3.33 12.30 -1.85
N GLY A 333 -4.11 11.23 -2.01
CA GLY A 333 -3.95 10.26 -3.11
C GLY A 333 -3.06 9.06 -2.78
N HIS A 334 -2.62 8.91 -1.53
CA HIS A 334 -1.92 7.70 -1.10
C HIS A 334 -2.83 6.48 -1.20
N THR A 335 -2.26 5.34 -1.53
CA THR A 335 -2.98 4.06 -1.47
C THR A 335 -3.14 3.62 -0.01
N LEU A 336 -4.02 2.64 0.25
CA LEU A 336 -4.15 2.06 1.60
C LEU A 336 -2.79 1.60 2.14
N ARG A 337 -2.02 0.89 1.32
CA ARG A 337 -0.69 0.36 1.68
C ARG A 337 0.32 1.46 1.95
N THR A 338 0.39 2.48 1.10
CA THR A 338 1.34 3.59 1.29
C THR A 338 0.95 4.48 2.45
N SER A 339 -0.34 4.62 2.76
CA SER A 339 -0.81 5.31 3.96
C SER A 339 -0.34 4.59 5.23
N VAL A 340 -0.43 3.26 5.27
CA VAL A 340 0.12 2.46 6.38
C VAL A 340 1.65 2.59 6.46
N HIS A 341 2.35 2.55 5.33
CA HIS A 341 3.81 2.71 5.28
C HIS A 341 4.25 4.07 5.86
N VAL A 342 3.65 5.15 5.38
CA VAL A 342 3.97 6.51 5.86
C VAL A 342 3.64 6.66 7.35
N LEU A 343 2.52 6.08 7.83
CA LEU A 343 2.20 6.12 9.26
C LEU A 343 3.20 5.33 10.11
N ARG A 344 3.64 4.16 9.66
CA ARG A 344 4.63 3.32 10.37
C ARG A 344 5.95 4.04 10.59
N ASN A 345 6.39 4.84 9.63
CA ASN A 345 7.64 5.58 9.73
C ASN A 345 7.59 6.69 10.78
N HIS A 346 6.40 7.19 11.10
CA HIS A 346 6.23 8.31 12.02
C HIS A 346 5.81 7.89 13.44
N VAL A 347 4.97 6.86 13.58
CA VAL A 347 4.39 6.45 14.86
C VAL A 347 4.95 5.11 15.28
N LEU A 348 5.58 5.03 16.46
CA LEU A 348 6.09 3.75 17.00
C LEU A 348 5.02 2.66 17.08
N ALA A 349 3.75 3.03 17.33
CA ALA A 349 2.61 2.13 17.28
C ALA A 349 2.13 1.81 15.85
N GLY A 350 2.73 2.42 14.82
CA GLY A 350 2.32 2.26 13.42
C GLY A 350 2.40 0.82 12.91
N ALA A 351 3.27 -0.01 13.48
CA ALA A 351 3.36 -1.45 13.19
C ALA A 351 2.07 -2.23 13.49
N ARG A 352 1.11 -1.64 14.20
CA ARG A 352 -0.16 -2.28 14.53
C ARG A 352 -1.20 -2.20 13.41
N TRP A 353 -1.08 -1.23 12.50
CA TRP A 353 -1.95 -1.13 11.32
C TRP A 353 -1.39 -1.93 10.17
N MET A 354 -2.27 -2.57 9.45
CA MET A 354 -1.95 -3.26 8.22
C MET A 354 -3.11 -3.14 7.22
N THR A 355 -2.85 -3.46 5.95
CA THR A 355 -3.93 -3.62 4.98
C THR A 355 -4.34 -5.07 4.85
N VAL A 356 -5.64 -5.29 4.60
CA VAL A 356 -6.22 -6.57 4.19
C VAL A 356 -6.84 -6.40 2.80
N GLY A 357 -6.76 -7.45 1.97
CA GLY A 357 -7.21 -7.38 0.59
C GLY A 357 -6.24 -6.58 -0.30
N ASN A 358 -6.77 -5.82 -1.25
CA ASN A 358 -5.97 -5.01 -2.17
C ASN A 358 -5.49 -3.70 -1.51
N GLY A 359 -4.29 -3.70 -1.00
CA GLY A 359 -3.67 -2.49 -0.41
C GLY A 359 -3.27 -1.42 -1.43
N GLY A 360 -3.32 -1.72 -2.73
CA GLY A 360 -3.00 -0.76 -3.80
C GLY A 360 -4.13 0.22 -4.14
N LEU A 361 -5.29 0.14 -3.50
CA LEU A 361 -6.42 1.04 -3.74
C LEU A 361 -6.10 2.46 -3.28
N SER A 362 -6.50 3.47 -4.06
CA SER A 362 -6.48 4.89 -3.69
C SER A 362 -7.88 5.50 -3.88
N LEU A 363 -8.25 6.45 -3.04
CA LEU A 363 -9.55 7.15 -3.15
C LEU A 363 -9.55 8.19 -4.26
N CYS A 364 -8.41 8.84 -4.48
CA CYS A 364 -8.26 9.93 -5.43
C CYS A 364 -6.84 9.98 -5.98
N HIS A 365 -6.55 10.97 -6.81
CA HIS A 365 -5.22 11.23 -7.33
C HIS A 365 -4.59 12.43 -6.62
N SER A 366 -3.27 12.36 -6.40
CA SER A 366 -2.47 13.52 -5.99
C SER A 366 -2.38 14.55 -7.13
N ARG A 367 -1.93 15.75 -6.84
CA ARG A 367 -1.73 16.81 -7.86
C ARG A 367 -0.66 16.44 -8.86
N SER A 368 0.42 15.84 -8.40
CA SER A 368 1.55 15.38 -9.22
C SER A 368 1.25 14.06 -9.96
N GLY A 369 0.11 13.41 -9.69
CA GLY A 369 -0.26 12.10 -10.20
C GLY A 369 0.19 10.96 -9.28
N ASN A 370 1.38 11.03 -8.73
CA ASN A 370 1.90 10.10 -7.72
C ASN A 370 2.07 10.83 -6.39
N PRO A 371 1.57 10.29 -5.27
CA PRO A 371 1.76 10.90 -3.98
C PRO A 371 3.23 10.88 -3.58
N LEU A 372 3.64 11.93 -2.88
CA LEU A 372 5.00 12.15 -2.40
C LEU A 372 5.05 12.05 -0.87
N TYR A 373 6.23 11.73 -0.34
CA TYR A 373 6.56 11.81 1.06
C TYR A 373 7.95 12.40 1.21
N LEU A 374 8.10 13.39 2.04
CA LEU A 374 9.34 14.13 2.24
C LEU A 374 9.84 13.92 3.66
N ARG A 375 11.13 13.60 3.79
CA ARG A 375 11.83 13.56 5.07
C ARG A 375 12.97 14.56 5.05
N LEU A 376 12.98 15.49 6.00
CA LEU A 376 14.13 16.33 6.23
C LEU A 376 15.12 15.55 7.10
N LEU A 377 16.31 15.33 6.56
CA LEU A 377 17.38 14.59 7.24
C LEU A 377 18.23 15.52 8.11
N ASP A 378 18.49 16.73 7.58
CA ASP A 378 19.25 17.79 8.25
C ASP A 378 18.91 19.15 7.62
N THR A 379 19.06 20.23 8.36
CA THR A 379 18.84 21.60 7.87
C THR A 379 19.90 22.56 8.38
N ASP A 380 20.24 23.56 7.56
CA ASP A 380 20.97 24.76 7.97
C ASP A 380 20.28 26.01 7.40
N ASP A 381 20.79 27.21 7.70
CA ASP A 381 20.14 28.48 7.29
C ASP A 381 19.99 28.65 5.76
N GLU A 382 20.67 27.87 4.95
CA GLU A 382 20.73 28.01 3.49
C GLU A 382 20.23 26.75 2.74
N THR A 383 20.17 25.59 3.41
CA THR A 383 19.95 24.30 2.73
C THR A 383 19.15 23.33 3.59
N ALA A 384 18.19 22.65 2.98
CA ALA A 384 17.50 21.49 3.52
C ALA A 384 18.01 20.23 2.84
N HIS A 385 18.61 19.32 3.62
CA HIS A 385 18.97 17.99 3.14
C HIS A 385 17.76 17.07 3.26
N THR A 386 17.19 16.64 2.14
CA THR A 386 15.90 15.96 2.07
C THR A 386 15.98 14.64 1.36
N GLU A 387 15.23 13.66 1.84
CA GLU A 387 14.90 12.42 1.13
C GLU A 387 13.47 12.51 0.62
N ILE A 388 13.26 12.22 -0.66
CA ILE A 388 11.94 12.28 -1.28
C ILE A 388 11.56 10.90 -1.78
N GLN A 389 10.40 10.41 -1.34
CA GLN A 389 9.82 9.16 -1.79
C GLN A 389 8.58 9.43 -2.64
N THR A 390 8.37 8.62 -3.65
CA THR A 390 7.16 8.62 -4.48
C THR A 390 6.54 7.24 -4.51
N PHE A 391 5.22 7.18 -4.67
CA PHE A 391 4.50 5.93 -4.58
C PHE A 391 3.68 5.65 -5.83
N VAL A 392 3.67 4.39 -6.25
CA VAL A 392 2.81 3.91 -7.32
C VAL A 392 1.34 3.94 -6.90
N THR A 393 0.48 4.27 -7.84
CA THR A 393 -0.98 4.23 -7.70
C THR A 393 -1.59 3.42 -8.84
N PRO A 394 -2.87 3.01 -8.76
CA PRO A 394 -3.53 2.28 -9.85
C PRO A 394 -3.48 3.00 -11.19
N SER A 395 -3.51 4.33 -11.20
CA SER A 395 -3.51 5.15 -12.41
C SER A 395 -2.13 5.56 -12.89
N HIS A 396 -1.15 5.60 -11.98
CA HIS A 396 0.23 5.99 -12.24
C HIS A 396 1.15 4.93 -11.65
N GLY A 397 1.27 3.84 -12.39
CA GLY A 397 2.08 2.70 -12.01
C GLY A 397 3.57 2.96 -12.13
N LEU A 398 4.34 1.93 -11.87
CA LEU A 398 5.80 1.95 -12.03
C LEU A 398 6.19 2.36 -13.45
N GLY A 399 7.26 3.13 -13.55
CA GLY A 399 7.71 3.69 -14.82
C GLY A 399 6.96 4.96 -15.24
N SER A 400 5.98 5.42 -14.47
CA SER A 400 5.44 6.78 -14.63
C SER A 400 6.57 7.79 -14.44
N VAL A 401 6.55 8.85 -15.23
CA VAL A 401 7.56 9.91 -15.14
C VAL A 401 7.02 11.01 -14.26
N LEU A 402 7.69 11.23 -13.15
CA LEU A 402 7.43 12.37 -12.29
C LEU A 402 8.21 13.58 -12.81
N ASN A 403 7.50 14.68 -13.06
CA ASN A 403 8.10 15.94 -13.41
C ASN A 403 8.32 16.74 -12.12
N PHE A 404 9.50 16.62 -11.55
CA PHE A 404 9.86 17.32 -10.34
C PHE A 404 10.44 18.68 -10.67
N HIS A 405 10.00 19.75 -10.00
CA HIS A 405 10.39 21.12 -10.37
C HIS A 405 11.78 21.54 -9.89
N ILE A 406 12.47 20.68 -9.14
CA ILE A 406 13.82 21.00 -8.60
C ILE A 406 14.87 21.06 -9.72
N ASP A 407 14.79 20.14 -10.67
CA ASP A 407 15.68 20.12 -11.83
C ASP A 407 14.85 19.90 -13.11
N SER A 408 14.76 20.94 -13.92
CA SER A 408 13.95 20.89 -15.15
C SER A 408 14.50 19.92 -16.21
N ASP A 409 15.74 19.52 -16.07
CA ASP A 409 16.44 18.68 -17.04
C ASP A 409 16.43 17.19 -16.66
N THR A 410 16.14 16.86 -15.40
CA THR A 410 16.09 15.48 -14.91
C THR A 410 14.65 14.94 -14.87
N ARG A 411 14.48 13.70 -15.25
CA ARG A 411 13.22 12.96 -15.19
C ARG A 411 13.37 11.80 -14.21
N TYR A 412 12.49 11.75 -13.26
CA TYR A 412 12.47 10.69 -12.25
C TYR A 412 11.42 9.64 -12.60
N LEU A 413 11.81 8.37 -12.54
CA LEU A 413 10.86 7.27 -12.66
C LEU A 413 10.25 6.97 -11.29
N VAL A 414 8.96 6.80 -11.26
CA VAL A 414 8.26 6.43 -10.03
C VAL A 414 8.64 5.00 -9.66
N SER A 415 9.39 4.84 -8.58
CA SER A 415 9.89 3.55 -8.10
C SER A 415 9.97 3.43 -6.58
N GLY A 416 9.88 4.52 -5.82
CA GLY A 416 10.06 4.54 -4.38
C GLY A 416 10.85 5.74 -3.93
N GLU A 417 12.04 5.56 -3.39
CA GLU A 417 12.97 6.65 -3.12
C GLU A 417 13.43 7.27 -4.44
N LEU A 418 13.20 8.58 -4.62
CA LEU A 418 13.66 9.27 -5.82
C LEU A 418 15.16 9.55 -5.74
N ASP A 419 15.56 10.28 -4.70
CA ASP A 419 16.95 10.63 -4.39
C ASP A 419 16.98 11.45 -3.08
N THR A 420 18.19 11.77 -2.65
CA THR A 420 18.44 12.75 -1.60
C THR A 420 18.85 14.07 -2.25
N PHE A 421 18.19 15.15 -1.84
CA PHE A 421 18.35 16.48 -2.43
C PHE A 421 18.83 17.48 -1.40
N ASP A 422 19.71 18.39 -1.82
CA ASP A 422 20.08 19.60 -1.10
C ASP A 422 19.27 20.76 -1.68
N LEU A 423 18.16 21.12 -1.01
CA LEU A 423 17.24 22.12 -1.48
C LEU A 423 17.53 23.48 -0.84
N SER A 424 17.61 24.53 -1.66
CA SER A 424 17.55 25.91 -1.17
C SER A 424 16.14 26.22 -0.61
N PRO A 425 15.97 27.27 0.22
CA PRO A 425 14.64 27.63 0.74
C PRO A 425 13.57 27.81 -0.34
N SER A 426 13.93 28.38 -1.48
CA SER A 426 12.97 28.55 -2.59
C SER A 426 12.62 27.26 -3.31
N GLU A 427 13.56 26.34 -3.47
CA GLU A 427 13.29 25.03 -4.04
C GLU A 427 12.45 24.16 -3.09
N LEU A 428 12.70 24.27 -1.78
CA LEU A 428 11.86 23.60 -0.79
C LEU A 428 10.41 24.14 -0.82
N ASP A 429 10.22 25.45 -0.88
CA ASP A 429 8.88 26.05 -1.02
C ASP A 429 8.20 25.59 -2.33
N ASP A 430 8.92 25.52 -3.45
CA ASP A 430 8.37 25.02 -4.72
C ASP A 430 7.90 23.54 -4.61
N VAL A 431 8.61 22.73 -3.83
CA VAL A 431 8.21 21.33 -3.54
C VAL A 431 6.96 21.31 -2.66
N LEU A 432 6.95 22.08 -1.58
CA LEU A 432 5.85 22.13 -0.62
C LEU A 432 4.55 22.67 -1.26
N ASP A 433 4.66 23.64 -2.17
CA ASP A 433 3.52 24.22 -2.90
C ASP A 433 2.97 23.30 -4.00
N GLY A 434 3.78 22.33 -4.44
CA GLY A 434 3.46 21.45 -5.57
C GLY A 434 2.31 20.48 -5.31
N ASP A 435 2.22 19.96 -4.10
CA ASP A 435 1.21 18.96 -3.71
C ASP A 435 0.93 19.03 -2.19
N THR A 436 -0.07 18.27 -1.72
CA THR A 436 -0.27 18.04 -0.29
C THR A 436 0.62 16.88 0.14
N ILE A 437 1.76 17.19 0.75
CA ILE A 437 2.82 16.23 1.05
C ILE A 437 2.98 16.10 2.57
N PRO A 438 3.00 14.87 3.11
CA PRO A 438 3.46 14.65 4.49
C PRO A 438 4.97 14.90 4.57
N VAL A 439 5.39 15.65 5.56
CA VAL A 439 6.77 16.08 5.80
C VAL A 439 7.20 15.65 7.19
N ASP A 440 8.20 14.79 7.30
CA ASP A 440 8.76 14.38 8.58
C ASP A 440 10.07 15.12 8.87
N TYR A 441 10.14 15.79 10.04
CA TYR A 441 11.30 16.49 10.53
C TYR A 441 11.40 16.40 12.07
N GLU A 442 12.56 16.08 12.62
CA GLU A 442 12.85 16.01 14.06
C GLU A 442 11.86 15.15 14.88
N ASN A 443 11.35 14.06 14.30
CA ASN A 443 10.31 13.16 14.83
C ASN A 443 8.88 13.76 14.88
N ASP A 444 8.67 14.95 14.33
CA ASP A 444 7.35 15.52 14.13
C ASP A 444 6.92 15.40 12.67
N ARG A 445 5.60 15.31 12.46
CA ARG A 445 4.99 15.32 11.14
C ARG A 445 4.27 16.62 10.89
N TYR A 446 4.60 17.22 9.77
CA TYR A 446 3.96 18.40 9.21
C TYR A 446 3.26 18.06 7.90
N TRP A 447 2.53 19.01 7.38
CA TRP A 447 1.97 18.94 6.04
C TRP A 447 2.38 20.16 5.24
N SER A 448 2.66 19.96 3.96
CA SER A 448 3.18 21.02 3.10
C SER A 448 2.28 22.26 2.99
N ASP A 449 0.96 22.10 3.17
CA ASP A 449 -0.01 23.20 3.19
C ASP A 449 -0.11 23.94 4.54
N GLU A 450 0.63 23.50 5.55
CA GLU A 450 0.66 24.10 6.91
C GLU A 450 2.01 24.74 7.25
N ILE A 451 3.04 24.52 6.43
CA ILE A 451 4.42 24.94 6.67
C ILE A 451 5.05 25.56 5.43
N SER A 452 6.09 26.36 5.64
CA SER A 452 6.96 26.91 4.62
C SER A 452 8.42 26.54 4.90
N ALA A 453 9.31 26.77 3.94
CA ALA A 453 10.74 26.60 4.18
C ALA A 453 11.24 27.43 5.36
N ALA A 454 10.68 28.62 5.58
CA ALA A 454 11.05 29.49 6.70
C ALA A 454 10.64 28.94 8.09
N ASP A 455 9.73 28.00 8.16
CA ASP A 455 9.33 27.33 9.40
C ASP A 455 10.25 26.14 9.74
N LEU A 456 10.98 25.65 8.75
CA LEU A 456 11.82 24.46 8.84
C LEU A 456 13.33 24.77 8.88
N LEU A 457 13.75 25.90 8.33
CA LEU A 457 15.13 26.38 8.25
C LEU A 457 15.35 27.53 9.23
#